data_9d0c42a7f144c398667bc494b147ce56
#
_entry.id   9d0c42a7f144c398667bc494b147ce56
#
_cell.length_a   1.000
_cell.length_b   1.000
_cell.length_c   1.000
_cell.angle_alpha   90.00
_cell.angle_beta   90.00
_cell.angle_gamma   90.00
#
_symmetry.space_group_name_H-M   'P 1'
#
loop_
_entity.id
_entity.type
_entity.pdbx_description
1 polymer ?
#
loop_
_entity_poly.entity_id
_entity_poly.type
_entity_poly.pdbx_seq_one_letter_code
_entity_poly.pdbx_strand_id
1 'polypeptide(L)'
;MNAVFLAVSYLRYHWARSVVLVLVTALILSVPIISQVLLNGSQAALTDRAEKTPLILGSRGSQLDLVMNALYFSDDRAAPVTMAETETIWDTGLGLPIPLNTAFETNGARIVGTSLEYFDFRTLEVAEGRQIALLGEAVLGADVAARLELGVGDTVVSAPQNLFDLDGVYPLELNIVGVLAPTGTADDEAVFVDIKTSWVIAGIGHGHDGVLAEGATSGDIVASAAIVEFNRITEDNIDSFHFHGDPSGYPVSAIVLVPQDARSATILRGRYLDPENPVQVVVPREVIGELVDRIFRIKTLLDAVTIIVGGAAFAAVALAVFLTYRLRAREMQT
;
A
#
# COMPACT_ATOMS: atom_id res chain seq x y z
N MET A 1 20.48 -28.88 54.82
CA MET A 1 19.78 -27.65 54.31
C MET A 1 19.77 -27.72 52.81
N ASN A 2 18.58 -27.73 52.19
CA ASN A 2 18.46 -27.91 50.72
C ASN A 2 19.05 -26.70 49.98
N ALA A 3 19.96 -26.95 49.02
CA ALA A 3 20.56 -25.91 48.19
C ALA A 3 19.55 -24.95 47.54
N VAL A 4 18.36 -25.46 47.22
CA VAL A 4 17.23 -24.68 46.69
C VAL A 4 16.72 -23.65 47.71
N PHE A 5 16.61 -24.03 49.01
CA PHE A 5 16.18 -23.10 50.08
C PHE A 5 17.19 -21.95 50.26
N LEU A 6 18.47 -22.26 50.21
CA LEU A 6 19.53 -21.25 50.27
C LEU A 6 19.51 -20.30 49.08
N ALA A 7 19.32 -20.85 47.87
CA ALA A 7 19.20 -20.03 46.63
C ALA A 7 18.00 -19.09 46.67
N VAL A 8 16.82 -19.57 47.09
CA VAL A 8 15.61 -18.74 47.21
C VAL A 8 15.79 -17.66 48.30
N SER A 9 16.37 -18.01 49.46
CA SER A 9 16.62 -17.02 50.52
C SER A 9 17.64 -15.95 50.10
N TYR A 10 18.65 -16.31 49.31
CA TYR A 10 19.61 -15.38 48.73
C TYR A 10 18.96 -14.44 47.71
N LEU A 11 18.12 -14.97 46.80
CA LEU A 11 17.36 -14.19 45.82
C LEU A 11 16.42 -13.19 46.50
N ARG A 12 15.73 -13.61 47.56
CA ARG A 12 14.86 -12.70 48.37
C ARG A 12 15.64 -11.62 49.08
N TYR A 13 16.79 -11.95 49.66
CA TYR A 13 17.61 -10.95 50.36
C TYR A 13 18.23 -9.93 49.40
N HIS A 14 18.62 -10.34 48.20
CA HIS A 14 19.17 -9.47 47.16
C HIS A 14 18.18 -9.23 46.01
N TRP A 15 16.89 -9.09 46.34
CA TRP A 15 15.81 -9.01 45.35
C TRP A 15 16.04 -7.94 44.28
N ALA A 16 16.53 -6.73 44.60
CA ALA A 16 16.78 -5.66 43.66
C ALA A 16 17.81 -6.07 42.58
N ARG A 17 18.90 -6.73 42.96
CA ARG A 17 19.92 -7.24 42.03
C ARG A 17 19.38 -8.36 41.17
N SER A 18 18.60 -9.27 41.78
CA SER A 18 17.97 -10.39 41.08
C SER A 18 16.94 -9.87 40.05
N VAL A 19 16.14 -8.88 40.40
CA VAL A 19 15.16 -8.26 39.47
C VAL A 19 15.86 -7.58 38.29
N VAL A 20 16.92 -6.81 38.53
CA VAL A 20 17.69 -6.18 37.45
C VAL A 20 18.27 -7.23 36.51
N LEU A 21 18.81 -8.32 37.05
CA LEU A 21 19.38 -9.39 36.25
C LEU A 21 18.33 -10.12 35.42
N VAL A 22 17.17 -10.41 36.00
CA VAL A 22 16.03 -11.00 35.26
C VAL A 22 15.51 -10.07 34.18
N LEU A 23 15.36 -8.77 34.48
CA LEU A 23 14.91 -7.78 33.50
C LEU A 23 15.87 -7.65 32.31
N VAL A 24 17.19 -7.57 32.57
CA VAL A 24 18.19 -7.48 31.51
C VAL A 24 18.18 -8.76 30.66
N THR A 25 18.11 -9.94 31.28
CA THR A 25 18.06 -11.20 30.55
C THR A 25 16.77 -11.34 29.75
N ALA A 26 15.63 -10.95 30.34
CA ALA A 26 14.33 -10.96 29.66
C ALA A 26 14.33 -10.00 28.47
N LEU A 27 14.91 -8.81 28.62
CA LEU A 27 15.03 -7.81 27.54
C LEU A 27 15.88 -8.35 26.39
N ILE A 28 17.03 -8.95 26.66
CA ILE A 28 17.91 -9.53 25.63
C ILE A 28 17.21 -10.66 24.87
N LEU A 29 16.47 -11.52 25.59
CA LEU A 29 15.76 -12.65 24.98
C LEU A 29 14.46 -12.22 24.26
N SER A 30 13.84 -11.11 24.65
CA SER A 30 12.58 -10.62 24.03
C SER A 30 12.81 -10.07 22.62
N VAL A 31 13.96 -9.44 22.35
CA VAL A 31 14.24 -8.80 21.05
C VAL A 31 14.13 -9.77 19.87
N PRO A 32 14.82 -10.93 19.83
CA PRO A 32 14.70 -11.87 18.71
C PRO A 32 13.29 -12.48 18.60
N ILE A 33 12.59 -12.70 19.72
CA ILE A 33 11.23 -13.26 19.70
C ILE A 33 10.25 -12.27 19.12
N ILE A 34 10.27 -11.01 19.57
CA ILE A 34 9.41 -9.95 19.05
C ILE A 34 9.69 -9.71 17.57
N SER A 35 10.96 -9.63 17.19
CA SER A 35 11.39 -9.47 15.80
C SER A 35 10.87 -10.61 14.91
N GLN A 36 10.91 -11.86 15.41
CA GLN A 36 10.40 -13.02 14.66
C GLN A 36 8.90 -12.96 14.45
N VAL A 37 8.13 -12.64 15.49
CA VAL A 37 6.66 -12.56 15.41
C VAL A 37 6.25 -11.44 14.44
N LEU A 38 6.89 -10.26 14.56
CA LEU A 38 6.58 -9.11 13.71
C LEU A 38 6.90 -9.40 12.24
N LEU A 39 8.08 -9.97 11.95
CA LEU A 39 8.49 -10.29 10.58
C LEU A 39 7.63 -11.38 9.95
N ASN A 40 7.26 -12.42 10.69
CA ASN A 40 6.41 -13.48 10.14
C ASN A 40 5.01 -12.94 9.77
N GLY A 41 4.43 -12.06 10.57
CA GLY A 41 3.14 -11.44 10.27
C GLY A 41 3.20 -10.56 9.02
N SER A 42 4.20 -9.68 8.95
CA SER A 42 4.39 -8.79 7.80
C SER A 42 4.73 -9.57 6.51
N GLN A 43 5.52 -10.64 6.61
CA GLN A 43 5.84 -11.49 5.48
C GLN A 43 4.59 -12.15 4.89
N ALA A 44 3.74 -12.73 5.73
CA ALA A 44 2.53 -13.41 5.26
C ALA A 44 1.61 -12.45 4.49
N ALA A 45 1.42 -11.22 4.99
CA ALA A 45 0.61 -10.21 4.33
C ALA A 45 1.19 -9.77 2.97
N LEU A 46 2.52 -9.59 2.90
CA LEU A 46 3.19 -9.21 1.66
C LEU A 46 3.18 -10.34 0.62
N THR A 47 3.50 -11.57 1.02
CA THR A 47 3.58 -12.70 0.08
C THR A 47 2.23 -13.14 -0.44
N ASP A 48 1.18 -13.21 0.39
CA ASP A 48 -0.14 -13.69 -0.02
C ASP A 48 -0.71 -12.88 -1.19
N ARG A 49 -0.63 -11.54 -1.11
CA ARG A 49 -1.13 -10.66 -2.18
C ARG A 49 -0.32 -10.79 -3.48
N ALA A 50 1.00 -10.93 -3.35
CA ALA A 50 1.90 -11.12 -4.50
C ALA A 50 1.69 -12.50 -5.17
N GLU A 51 1.45 -13.55 -4.38
CA GLU A 51 1.16 -14.91 -4.90
C GLU A 51 -0.17 -14.97 -5.64
N LYS A 52 -1.19 -14.25 -5.16
CA LYS A 52 -2.51 -14.16 -5.79
C LYS A 52 -2.54 -13.27 -7.03
N THR A 53 -1.46 -12.53 -7.33
CA THR A 53 -1.37 -11.68 -8.52
C THR A 53 -0.44 -12.32 -9.53
N PRO A 54 -0.96 -12.83 -10.67
CA PRO A 54 -0.16 -13.60 -11.61
C PRO A 54 0.96 -12.78 -12.26
N LEU A 55 0.60 -11.64 -12.86
CA LEU A 55 1.52 -10.77 -13.61
C LEU A 55 1.13 -9.29 -13.42
N ILE A 56 2.11 -8.41 -13.48
CA ILE A 56 1.92 -6.95 -13.57
C ILE A 56 2.69 -6.44 -14.77
N LEU A 57 2.03 -5.62 -15.59
CA LEU A 57 2.64 -4.86 -16.67
C LEU A 57 2.77 -3.41 -16.22
N GLY A 58 3.91 -2.80 -16.54
CA GLY A 58 4.17 -1.39 -16.27
C GLY A 58 5.42 -0.90 -16.98
N SER A 59 5.79 0.36 -16.75
CA SER A 59 7.00 0.93 -17.35
C SER A 59 8.25 0.17 -16.92
N ARG A 60 9.22 0.12 -17.82
CA ARG A 60 10.52 -0.48 -17.52
C ARG A 60 11.29 0.37 -16.52
N GLY A 61 11.82 -0.28 -15.49
CA GLY A 61 12.54 0.38 -14.40
C GLY A 61 12.63 -0.54 -13.19
N SER A 62 12.44 0.01 -12.00
CA SER A 62 12.42 -0.75 -10.75
C SER A 62 11.21 -1.67 -10.72
N GLN A 63 11.46 -2.99 -10.75
CA GLN A 63 10.39 -3.98 -10.62
C GLN A 63 9.75 -3.94 -9.23
N LEU A 64 10.54 -3.62 -8.21
CA LEU A 64 10.04 -3.52 -6.83
C LEU A 64 9.06 -2.35 -6.70
N ASP A 65 9.42 -1.16 -7.19
CA ASP A 65 8.55 0.02 -7.10
C ASP A 65 7.24 -0.21 -7.87
N LEU A 66 7.33 -0.82 -9.06
CA LEU A 66 6.16 -1.20 -9.84
C LEU A 66 5.22 -2.14 -9.06
N VAL A 67 5.78 -3.19 -8.43
CA VAL A 67 4.98 -4.16 -7.66
C VAL A 67 4.44 -3.52 -6.37
N MET A 68 5.25 -2.73 -5.66
CA MET A 68 4.82 -2.04 -4.44
C MET A 68 3.72 -1.03 -4.72
N ASN A 69 3.85 -0.26 -5.80
CA ASN A 69 2.81 0.68 -6.20
C ASN A 69 1.51 -0.03 -6.63
N ALA A 70 1.60 -1.07 -7.48
CA ALA A 70 0.41 -1.75 -8.01
C ALA A 70 -0.32 -2.62 -6.98
N LEU A 71 0.39 -3.21 -6.01
CA LEU A 71 -0.21 -4.12 -5.04
C LEU A 71 -0.49 -3.50 -3.67
N TYR A 72 0.35 -2.56 -3.24
CA TYR A 72 0.28 -1.99 -1.89
C TYR A 72 0.07 -0.48 -1.91
N PHE A 73 -0.17 0.09 -3.10
CA PHE A 73 -0.45 1.49 -3.31
C PHE A 73 0.58 2.44 -2.70
N SER A 74 1.87 2.00 -2.71
CA SER A 74 2.98 2.79 -2.17
C SER A 74 3.19 4.10 -2.95
N ASP A 75 3.89 5.05 -2.31
CA ASP A 75 4.20 6.35 -2.90
C ASP A 75 5.26 6.28 -4.01
N ASP A 76 6.01 5.17 -4.10
CA ASP A 76 7.00 4.95 -5.14
C ASP A 76 6.31 4.86 -6.50
N ARG A 77 6.49 5.88 -7.32
CA ARG A 77 5.81 5.98 -8.63
C ARG A 77 6.74 5.48 -9.72
N ALA A 78 6.36 4.40 -10.38
CA ALA A 78 6.87 4.09 -11.71
C ALA A 78 6.33 5.11 -12.72
N ALA A 79 7.05 5.33 -13.83
CA ALA A 79 6.50 6.12 -14.93
C ALA A 79 5.19 5.48 -15.43
N PRO A 80 4.18 6.26 -15.83
CA PRO A 80 2.94 5.69 -16.33
C PRO A 80 3.16 4.96 -17.66
N VAL A 81 2.34 3.95 -17.93
CA VAL A 81 2.11 3.36 -19.25
C VAL A 81 0.79 3.88 -19.80
N THR A 82 0.43 3.53 -21.02
CA THR A 82 -0.81 4.00 -21.65
C THR A 82 -1.87 2.90 -21.73
N MET A 83 -3.12 3.29 -21.89
CA MET A 83 -4.24 2.38 -22.11
C MET A 83 -4.08 1.51 -23.36
N ALA A 84 -3.25 1.93 -24.33
CA ALA A 84 -2.91 1.10 -25.50
C ALA A 84 -2.36 -0.28 -25.13
N GLU A 85 -1.63 -0.37 -24.01
CA GLU A 85 -1.13 -1.67 -23.52
C GLU A 85 -2.29 -2.55 -23.02
N THR A 86 -3.31 -1.96 -22.38
CA THR A 86 -4.52 -2.68 -21.97
C THR A 86 -5.27 -3.23 -23.17
N GLU A 87 -5.47 -2.40 -24.20
CA GLU A 87 -6.12 -2.80 -25.47
C GLU A 87 -5.32 -3.89 -26.18
N THR A 88 -3.99 -3.72 -26.27
CA THR A 88 -3.10 -4.69 -26.88
C THR A 88 -3.23 -6.06 -26.22
N ILE A 89 -3.25 -6.13 -24.89
CA ILE A 89 -3.41 -7.40 -24.17
C ILE A 89 -4.80 -7.99 -24.41
N TRP A 90 -5.85 -7.16 -24.34
CA TRP A 90 -7.23 -7.57 -24.59
C TRP A 90 -7.39 -8.23 -25.96
N ASP A 91 -6.87 -7.60 -27.00
CA ASP A 91 -6.92 -8.09 -28.39
C ASP A 91 -6.21 -9.43 -28.59
N THR A 92 -5.22 -9.74 -27.74
CA THR A 92 -4.55 -11.06 -27.83
C THR A 92 -5.43 -12.20 -27.35
N GLY A 93 -6.45 -11.94 -26.52
CA GLY A 93 -7.25 -12.96 -25.86
C GLY A 93 -6.46 -13.87 -24.91
N LEU A 94 -5.25 -13.49 -24.50
CA LEU A 94 -4.40 -14.31 -23.62
C LEU A 94 -4.67 -14.12 -22.13
N GLY A 95 -5.41 -13.07 -21.75
CA GLY A 95 -5.72 -12.80 -20.36
C GLY A 95 -6.58 -11.56 -20.22
N LEU A 96 -7.04 -11.31 -19.00
CA LEU A 96 -7.79 -10.14 -18.59
C LEU A 96 -6.82 -9.06 -18.11
N PRO A 97 -6.69 -7.92 -18.79
CA PRO A 97 -5.95 -6.76 -18.28
C PRO A 97 -6.86 -5.90 -17.40
N ILE A 98 -6.40 -5.58 -16.21
CA ILE A 98 -7.09 -4.71 -15.25
C ILE A 98 -6.21 -3.48 -15.04
N PRO A 99 -6.57 -2.31 -15.59
CA PRO A 99 -5.81 -1.08 -15.44
C PRO A 99 -5.89 -0.55 -14.01
N LEU A 100 -4.78 0.00 -13.52
CA LEU A 100 -4.68 0.66 -12.24
C LEU A 100 -4.08 2.06 -12.42
N ASN A 101 -4.74 3.07 -11.90
CA ASN A 101 -4.19 4.41 -11.76
C ASN A 101 -4.12 4.80 -10.28
N THR A 102 -2.92 4.82 -9.74
CA THR A 102 -2.63 5.09 -8.32
C THR A 102 -1.94 6.45 -8.13
N ALA A 103 -2.09 7.35 -9.11
CA ALA A 103 -1.37 8.63 -9.11
C ALA A 103 -1.89 9.64 -8.09
N PHE A 104 -3.10 9.45 -7.57
CA PHE A 104 -3.83 10.44 -6.79
C PHE A 104 -4.04 9.99 -5.35
N GLU A 105 -4.34 10.97 -4.48
CA GLU A 105 -4.62 10.73 -3.07
C GLU A 105 -5.70 11.66 -2.54
N THR A 106 -6.26 11.30 -1.40
CA THR A 106 -7.21 12.11 -0.63
C THR A 106 -7.04 11.83 0.86
N ASN A 107 -6.88 12.86 1.67
CA ASN A 107 -6.78 12.74 3.14
C ASN A 107 -5.79 11.64 3.61
N GLY A 108 -4.68 11.46 2.89
CA GLY A 108 -3.68 10.44 3.20
C GLY A 108 -4.09 9.01 2.81
N ALA A 109 -5.16 8.81 2.03
CA ALA A 109 -5.54 7.56 1.39
C ALA A 109 -5.24 7.62 -0.10
N ARG A 110 -4.79 6.51 -0.69
CA ARG A 110 -4.56 6.43 -2.13
C ARG A 110 -5.89 6.33 -2.88
N ILE A 111 -6.08 7.17 -3.92
CA ILE A 111 -7.17 7.00 -4.88
C ILE A 111 -6.69 6.00 -5.93
N VAL A 112 -7.43 4.92 -6.09
CA VAL A 112 -7.16 3.84 -7.06
C VAL A 112 -8.23 3.87 -8.14
N GLY A 113 -7.88 4.45 -9.29
CA GLY A 113 -8.70 4.36 -10.49
C GLY A 113 -8.54 2.99 -11.13
N THR A 114 -9.65 2.26 -11.32
CA THR A 114 -9.62 0.92 -11.88
C THR A 114 -10.94 0.56 -12.56
N SER A 115 -11.03 -0.64 -13.12
CA SER A 115 -12.26 -1.20 -13.69
C SER A 115 -12.96 -2.13 -12.70
N LEU A 116 -14.22 -2.48 -12.98
CA LEU A 116 -15.02 -3.32 -12.09
C LEU A 116 -14.43 -4.72 -11.90
N GLU A 117 -13.71 -5.24 -12.91
CA GLU A 117 -13.03 -6.53 -12.86
C GLU A 117 -12.00 -6.63 -11.71
N TYR A 118 -11.49 -5.50 -11.23
CA TYR A 118 -10.60 -5.48 -10.07
C TYR A 118 -11.30 -5.99 -8.80
N PHE A 119 -12.54 -5.60 -8.58
CA PHE A 119 -13.32 -6.03 -7.43
C PHE A 119 -13.57 -7.54 -7.45
N ASP A 120 -13.92 -8.08 -8.61
CA ASP A 120 -14.10 -9.53 -8.79
C ASP A 120 -12.77 -10.27 -8.62
N PHE A 121 -11.70 -9.77 -9.22
CA PHE A 121 -10.37 -10.37 -9.12
C PHE A 121 -9.84 -10.41 -7.68
N ARG A 122 -10.10 -9.36 -6.89
CA ARG A 122 -9.70 -9.27 -5.48
C ARG A 122 -10.76 -9.85 -4.52
N THR A 123 -11.92 -10.28 -5.03
CA THR A 123 -13.05 -10.73 -4.22
C THR A 123 -13.48 -9.70 -3.16
N LEU A 124 -13.53 -8.42 -3.58
CA LEU A 124 -13.94 -7.32 -2.71
C LEU A 124 -15.46 -7.28 -2.62
N GLU A 125 -15.97 -7.36 -1.40
CA GLU A 125 -17.39 -7.28 -1.12
C GLU A 125 -17.74 -5.88 -0.59
N VAL A 126 -18.85 -5.30 -1.08
CA VAL A 126 -19.39 -4.06 -0.56
C VAL A 126 -20.24 -4.38 0.67
N ALA A 127 -19.82 -3.91 1.85
CA ALA A 127 -20.55 -4.10 3.10
C ALA A 127 -21.72 -3.13 3.24
N GLU A 128 -21.56 -1.89 2.75
CA GLU A 128 -22.59 -0.85 2.80
C GLU A 128 -22.69 -0.14 1.45
N GLY A 129 -23.91 0.16 1.01
CA GLY A 129 -24.15 0.86 -0.24
C GLY A 129 -24.08 -0.05 -1.47
N ARG A 130 -23.37 0.40 -2.51
CA ARG A 130 -23.22 -0.29 -3.80
C ARG A 130 -21.85 -0.09 -4.43
N GLN A 131 -21.56 -0.83 -5.48
CA GLN A 131 -20.40 -0.61 -6.34
C GLN A 131 -20.54 0.69 -7.16
N ILE A 132 -19.40 1.16 -7.68
CA ILE A 132 -19.29 2.30 -8.59
C ILE A 132 -20.11 2.04 -9.84
N ALA A 133 -20.91 3.01 -10.26
CA ALA A 133 -21.70 2.93 -11.48
C ALA A 133 -21.53 4.18 -12.36
N LEU A 134 -21.26 5.34 -11.75
CA LEU A 134 -21.18 6.62 -12.42
C LEU A 134 -19.83 7.30 -12.24
N LEU A 135 -19.53 8.23 -13.12
CA LEU A 135 -18.35 9.09 -13.01
C LEU A 135 -18.44 9.94 -11.74
N GLY A 136 -17.32 10.08 -11.00
CA GLY A 136 -17.28 10.84 -9.75
C GLY A 136 -17.73 10.08 -8.51
N GLU A 137 -18.15 8.82 -8.66
CA GLU A 137 -18.44 7.95 -7.53
C GLU A 137 -17.20 7.28 -6.98
N ALA A 138 -17.20 7.04 -5.67
CA ALA A 138 -16.13 6.35 -4.94
C ALA A 138 -16.66 5.27 -4.00
N VAL A 139 -15.87 4.22 -3.85
CA VAL A 139 -16.05 3.18 -2.82
C VAL A 139 -14.86 3.22 -1.89
N LEU A 140 -15.11 3.33 -0.58
CA LEU A 140 -14.05 3.39 0.43
C LEU A 140 -13.62 2.00 0.87
N GLY A 141 -12.33 1.81 1.08
CA GLY A 141 -11.81 0.70 1.89
C GLY A 141 -12.23 0.85 3.35
N ALA A 142 -12.32 -0.27 4.06
CA ALA A 142 -12.86 -0.31 5.42
C ALA A 142 -12.08 0.58 6.41
N ASP A 143 -10.74 0.59 6.33
CA ASP A 143 -9.89 1.37 7.22
C ASP A 143 -9.95 2.88 6.90
N VAL A 144 -10.12 3.23 5.61
CA VAL A 144 -10.34 4.64 5.21
C VAL A 144 -11.65 5.13 5.77
N ALA A 145 -12.75 4.39 5.60
CA ALA A 145 -14.06 4.75 6.11
C ALA A 145 -14.04 4.94 7.64
N ALA A 146 -13.42 4.01 8.37
CA ALA A 146 -13.28 4.10 9.83
C ALA A 146 -12.39 5.26 10.27
N ARG A 147 -11.25 5.50 9.60
CA ARG A 147 -10.29 6.56 9.96
C ARG A 147 -10.82 7.96 9.71
N LEU A 148 -11.55 8.13 8.61
CA LEU A 148 -12.10 9.43 8.21
C LEU A 148 -13.51 9.66 8.77
N GLU A 149 -14.13 8.65 9.40
CA GLU A 149 -15.51 8.66 9.88
C GLU A 149 -16.52 9.01 8.77
N LEU A 150 -16.27 8.48 7.53
CA LEU A 150 -17.08 8.71 6.35
C LEU A 150 -17.86 7.43 5.97
N GLY A 151 -19.06 7.63 5.44
CA GLY A 151 -19.95 6.57 4.99
C GLY A 151 -20.66 6.88 3.67
N VAL A 152 -21.60 6.04 3.31
CA VAL A 152 -22.42 6.20 2.08
C VAL A 152 -23.22 7.49 2.15
N GLY A 153 -23.10 8.33 1.12
CA GLY A 153 -23.74 9.64 1.01
C GLY A 153 -22.85 10.83 1.41
N ASP A 154 -21.71 10.55 2.02
CA ASP A 154 -20.69 11.59 2.28
C ASP A 154 -19.86 11.85 1.02
N THR A 155 -18.97 12.85 1.09
CA THR A 155 -18.07 13.20 0.00
C THR A 155 -16.62 13.27 0.48
N VAL A 156 -15.69 13.09 -0.44
CA VAL A 156 -14.26 13.27 -0.22
C VAL A 156 -13.63 14.00 -1.40
N VAL A 157 -12.67 14.87 -1.14
CA VAL A 157 -12.04 15.70 -2.18
C VAL A 157 -10.64 15.19 -2.49
N SER A 158 -10.31 15.02 -3.78
CA SER A 158 -8.96 14.63 -4.20
C SER A 158 -7.93 15.71 -3.81
N ALA A 159 -6.72 15.31 -3.45
CA ALA A 159 -5.65 16.26 -3.16
C ALA A 159 -5.28 17.05 -4.43
N PRO A 160 -4.98 18.36 -4.30
CA PRO A 160 -4.53 19.16 -5.43
C PRO A 160 -3.17 18.65 -5.95
N GLN A 161 -3.06 18.50 -7.27
CA GLN A 161 -1.83 18.01 -7.91
C GLN A 161 -0.70 19.04 -7.89
N ASN A 162 -1.04 20.31 -8.04
CA ASN A 162 -0.12 21.44 -8.02
C ASN A 162 -0.75 22.61 -7.28
N LEU A 163 -0.16 23.05 -6.18
CA LEU A 163 -0.57 24.24 -5.44
C LEU A 163 -0.37 25.55 -6.24
N PHE A 164 0.32 25.50 -7.38
CA PHE A 164 0.70 26.65 -8.19
C PHE A 164 0.24 26.57 -9.65
N ASP A 165 -0.60 25.59 -10.00
CA ASP A 165 -1.07 25.46 -11.37
C ASP A 165 -2.23 26.44 -11.62
N LEU A 166 -1.92 27.50 -12.35
CA LEU A 166 -2.89 28.53 -12.75
C LEU A 166 -3.79 28.06 -13.92
N ASP A 167 -3.50 26.89 -14.50
CA ASP A 167 -4.23 26.34 -15.66
C ASP A 167 -5.43 25.44 -15.30
N GLY A 168 -5.80 25.39 -14.00
CA GLY A 168 -7.20 25.05 -13.67
C GLY A 168 -7.53 23.57 -13.53
N VAL A 169 -6.59 22.69 -13.15
CA VAL A 169 -6.96 21.34 -12.67
C VAL A 169 -7.37 21.46 -11.20
N TYR A 170 -8.67 21.65 -10.98
CA TYR A 170 -9.22 21.75 -9.62
C TYR A 170 -9.39 20.36 -9.00
N PRO A 171 -9.21 20.22 -7.67
CA PRO A 171 -9.56 18.99 -6.98
C PRO A 171 -10.99 18.55 -7.30
N LEU A 172 -11.19 17.23 -7.41
CA LEU A 172 -12.49 16.65 -7.68
C LEU A 172 -13.16 16.19 -6.38
N GLU A 173 -14.40 16.57 -6.16
CA GLU A 173 -15.25 16.03 -5.11
C GLU A 173 -15.83 14.69 -5.57
N LEU A 174 -15.58 13.63 -4.79
CA LEU A 174 -16.03 12.27 -5.05
C LEU A 174 -17.20 11.93 -4.11
N ASN A 175 -18.26 11.37 -4.67
CA ASN A 175 -19.44 10.94 -3.91
C ASN A 175 -19.23 9.49 -3.42
N ILE A 176 -19.32 9.25 -2.12
CA ILE A 176 -19.17 7.92 -1.54
C ILE A 176 -20.46 7.14 -1.71
N VAL A 177 -20.42 6.08 -2.51
CA VAL A 177 -21.57 5.21 -2.83
C VAL A 177 -21.50 3.85 -2.16
N GLY A 178 -20.35 3.48 -1.62
CA GLY A 178 -20.17 2.21 -0.93
C GLY A 178 -18.96 2.21 -0.01
N VAL A 179 -18.97 1.25 0.92
CA VAL A 179 -17.86 0.93 1.82
C VAL A 179 -17.61 -0.57 1.72
N LEU A 180 -16.34 -0.96 1.55
CA LEU A 180 -15.93 -2.36 1.46
C LEU A 180 -15.99 -3.06 2.81
N ALA A 181 -16.24 -4.36 2.80
CA ALA A 181 -16.01 -5.23 3.94
C ALA A 181 -14.49 -5.29 4.24
N PRO A 182 -14.08 -5.38 5.53
CA PRO A 182 -12.66 -5.49 5.87
C PRO A 182 -12.01 -6.73 5.24
N THR A 183 -10.89 -6.54 4.56
CA THR A 183 -10.15 -7.60 3.89
C THR A 183 -8.83 -7.96 4.60
N GLY A 184 -8.32 -7.07 5.44
CA GLY A 184 -6.99 -7.16 6.04
C GLY A 184 -5.86 -6.95 5.02
N THR A 185 -6.14 -6.29 3.91
CA THR A 185 -5.20 -6.04 2.82
C THR A 185 -5.06 -4.54 2.54
N ALA A 186 -4.16 -4.17 1.63
CA ALA A 186 -4.00 -2.77 1.22
C ALA A 186 -5.28 -2.14 0.62
N ASP A 187 -6.25 -2.96 0.20
CA ASP A 187 -7.53 -2.46 -0.31
C ASP A 187 -8.34 -1.75 0.77
N ASP A 188 -8.14 -2.09 2.06
CA ASP A 188 -8.81 -1.42 3.17
C ASP A 188 -8.35 0.04 3.35
N GLU A 189 -7.14 0.37 2.89
CA GLU A 189 -6.51 1.70 3.00
C GLU A 189 -6.69 2.56 1.73
N ALA A 190 -7.48 2.11 0.74
CA ALA A 190 -7.65 2.78 -0.54
C ALA A 190 -9.06 3.36 -0.73
N VAL A 191 -9.15 4.33 -1.66
CA VAL A 191 -10.40 4.87 -2.19
C VAL A 191 -10.49 4.46 -3.65
N PHE A 192 -11.47 3.65 -4.00
CA PHE A 192 -11.64 3.14 -5.36
C PHE A 192 -12.56 4.05 -6.16
N VAL A 193 -12.16 4.34 -7.39
CA VAL A 193 -12.95 5.09 -8.37
C VAL A 193 -12.88 4.39 -9.73
N ASP A 194 -13.84 4.66 -10.62
CA ASP A 194 -13.70 4.25 -12.02
C ASP A 194 -12.45 4.86 -12.65
N ILE A 195 -11.79 4.14 -13.53
CA ILE A 195 -10.56 4.59 -14.19
C ILE A 195 -10.75 5.97 -14.88
N LYS A 196 -11.92 6.24 -15.45
CA LYS A 196 -12.24 7.52 -16.09
C LYS A 196 -12.32 8.65 -15.07
N THR A 197 -12.82 8.37 -13.85
CA THR A 197 -12.81 9.35 -12.76
C THR A 197 -11.39 9.78 -12.42
N SER A 198 -10.43 8.83 -12.43
CA SER A 198 -9.03 9.18 -12.22
C SER A 198 -8.44 10.07 -13.32
N TRP A 199 -8.92 9.95 -14.57
CA TRP A 199 -8.53 10.86 -15.65
C TRP A 199 -9.19 12.22 -15.56
N VAL A 200 -10.38 12.33 -14.96
CA VAL A 200 -10.97 13.65 -14.62
C VAL A 200 -10.10 14.34 -13.56
N ILE A 201 -9.67 13.60 -12.51
CA ILE A 201 -8.72 14.13 -11.52
C ILE A 201 -7.40 14.56 -12.17
N ALA A 202 -6.97 13.88 -13.23
CA ALA A 202 -5.78 14.24 -14.02
C ALA A 202 -5.97 15.46 -14.94
N GLY A 203 -7.19 15.99 -15.08
CA GLY A 203 -7.51 17.07 -16.00
C GLY A 203 -7.63 16.64 -17.48
N ILE A 204 -7.58 15.33 -17.77
CA ILE A 204 -7.76 14.79 -19.15
C ILE A 204 -9.22 14.85 -19.59
N GLY A 205 -10.13 14.70 -18.62
CA GLY A 205 -11.57 14.89 -18.81
C GLY A 205 -12.07 16.07 -17.98
N HIS A 206 -12.97 16.88 -18.54
CA HIS A 206 -13.63 17.95 -17.81
C HIS A 206 -15.06 18.18 -18.30
N GLY A 207 -15.89 18.74 -17.44
CA GLY A 207 -17.24 19.20 -17.77
C GLY A 207 -17.26 20.69 -18.05
N HIS A 208 -18.09 21.13 -18.99
CA HIS A 208 -18.41 22.53 -19.14
C HIS A 208 -19.69 22.81 -18.37
N ASP A 209 -19.55 23.27 -17.14
CA ASP A 209 -20.66 23.99 -16.52
C ASP A 209 -20.89 25.26 -17.37
N GLY A 210 -22.11 25.46 -17.77
CA GLY A 210 -22.48 26.67 -18.55
C GLY A 210 -22.14 27.92 -17.75
N VAL A 211 -20.94 28.45 -17.94
CA VAL A 211 -20.47 29.73 -17.37
C VAL A 211 -21.19 30.91 -18.04
N LEU A 212 -22.41 30.70 -18.48
CA LEU A 212 -23.29 31.76 -18.86
C LEU A 212 -24.13 32.12 -17.63
N ALA A 213 -23.69 33.15 -16.91
CA ALA A 213 -24.57 33.82 -15.97
C ALA A 213 -25.89 34.12 -16.71
N GLU A 214 -27.06 33.75 -16.15
CA GLU A 214 -28.36 34.10 -16.66
C GLU A 214 -28.39 35.61 -16.97
N GLY A 215 -28.34 35.98 -18.24
CA GLY A 215 -28.39 37.36 -18.69
C GLY A 215 -27.18 37.89 -19.47
N ALA A 216 -26.13 37.13 -19.70
CA ALA A 216 -24.98 37.57 -20.51
C ALA A 216 -25.31 37.47 -22.00
N THR A 217 -25.43 38.61 -22.68
CA THR A 217 -25.45 38.71 -24.16
C THR A 217 -24.03 38.41 -24.68
N SER A 218 -23.98 37.72 -25.84
CA SER A 218 -22.73 37.31 -26.51
C SER A 218 -21.78 38.49 -26.73
N GLY A 219 -20.82 38.68 -25.84
CA GLY A 219 -19.81 39.73 -25.89
C GLY A 219 -19.10 39.99 -24.57
N ASP A 220 -19.73 39.70 -23.44
CA ASP A 220 -19.10 39.90 -22.11
C ASP A 220 -18.77 38.55 -21.46
N ILE A 221 -17.52 38.12 -21.59
CA ILE A 221 -16.96 37.05 -20.75
C ILE A 221 -16.72 37.69 -19.39
N VAL A 222 -17.73 37.73 -18.54
CA VAL A 222 -17.56 38.01 -17.11
C VAL A 222 -17.20 36.66 -16.46
N ALA A 223 -15.91 36.37 -16.33
CA ALA A 223 -15.46 35.29 -15.46
C ALA A 223 -16.03 35.57 -14.07
N SER A 224 -16.93 34.72 -13.61
CA SER A 224 -17.41 34.76 -12.23
C SER A 224 -16.20 34.59 -11.32
N ALA A 225 -15.92 35.59 -10.48
CA ALA A 225 -14.84 35.56 -9.48
C ALA A 225 -15.17 34.65 -8.28
N ALA A 226 -16.14 33.75 -8.41
CA ALA A 226 -16.35 32.66 -7.47
C ALA A 226 -15.20 31.67 -7.67
N ILE A 227 -14.25 31.67 -6.74
CA ILE A 227 -13.23 30.64 -6.64
C ILE A 227 -13.99 29.34 -6.42
N VAL A 228 -14.09 28.51 -7.44
CA VAL A 228 -14.58 27.13 -7.29
C VAL A 228 -13.43 26.35 -6.67
N GLU A 229 -13.55 26.00 -5.39
CA GLU A 229 -12.48 25.31 -4.66
C GLU A 229 -12.25 23.88 -5.17
N PHE A 230 -13.27 23.26 -5.80
CA PHE A 230 -13.20 21.91 -6.37
C PHE A 230 -14.31 21.68 -7.40
N ASN A 231 -14.08 20.77 -8.34
CA ASN A 231 -15.09 20.30 -9.29
C ASN A 231 -15.98 19.24 -8.64
N ARG A 232 -17.27 19.26 -8.94
CA ARG A 232 -18.24 18.26 -8.51
C ARG A 232 -18.98 17.67 -9.72
N ILE A 233 -19.05 16.35 -9.76
CA ILE A 233 -19.86 15.63 -10.76
C ILE A 233 -21.23 15.34 -10.14
N THR A 234 -22.30 15.76 -10.81
CA THR A 234 -23.69 15.57 -10.41
C THR A 234 -24.46 14.91 -11.55
N GLU A 235 -25.67 14.39 -11.25
CA GLU A 235 -26.54 13.82 -12.29
C GLU A 235 -26.89 14.85 -13.38
N ASP A 236 -26.96 16.14 -13.04
CA ASP A 236 -27.32 17.22 -13.96
C ASP A 236 -26.16 17.60 -14.90
N ASN A 237 -24.90 17.41 -14.50
CA ASN A 237 -23.74 17.84 -15.28
C ASN A 237 -22.88 16.69 -15.84
N ILE A 238 -23.15 15.45 -15.47
CA ILE A 238 -22.36 14.29 -15.89
C ILE A 238 -22.27 14.15 -17.42
N ASP A 239 -23.35 14.47 -18.13
CA ASP A 239 -23.40 14.42 -19.60
C ASP A 239 -22.55 15.51 -20.27
N SER A 240 -22.15 16.55 -19.53
CA SER A 240 -21.25 17.61 -20.04
C SER A 240 -19.77 17.17 -20.00
N PHE A 241 -19.45 16.11 -19.25
CA PHE A 241 -18.07 15.62 -19.13
C PHE A 241 -17.64 14.90 -20.40
N HIS A 242 -16.51 15.32 -20.94
CA HIS A 242 -15.90 14.71 -22.11
C HIS A 242 -14.39 14.62 -21.95
N PHE A 243 -13.79 13.72 -22.70
CA PHE A 243 -12.37 13.43 -22.63
C PHE A 243 -11.68 13.90 -23.91
N HIS A 244 -10.48 14.45 -23.80
CA HIS A 244 -9.72 14.98 -24.92
C HIS A 244 -8.59 14.02 -25.34
N GLY A 245 -8.46 13.85 -26.66
CA GLY A 245 -7.43 13.02 -27.25
C GLY A 245 -7.87 11.57 -27.49
N ASP A 246 -6.91 10.73 -27.84
CA ASP A 246 -7.14 9.31 -28.07
C ASP A 246 -7.11 8.55 -26.71
N PRO A 247 -8.19 7.83 -26.35
CA PRO A 247 -8.25 7.06 -25.11
C PRO A 247 -7.10 6.06 -24.94
N SER A 248 -6.57 5.53 -26.04
CA SER A 248 -5.41 4.63 -26.00
C SER A 248 -4.15 5.28 -25.42
N GLY A 249 -4.05 6.63 -25.50
CA GLY A 249 -2.95 7.42 -24.93
C GLY A 249 -3.09 7.75 -23.45
N TYR A 250 -4.23 7.45 -22.79
CA TYR A 250 -4.45 7.85 -21.41
C TYR A 250 -3.56 7.08 -20.43
N PRO A 251 -3.02 7.77 -19.40
CA PRO A 251 -2.05 7.17 -18.49
C PRO A 251 -2.71 6.21 -17.51
N VAL A 252 -1.99 5.14 -17.22
CA VAL A 252 -2.22 4.22 -16.10
C VAL A 252 -0.91 3.92 -15.41
N SER A 253 -0.95 3.71 -14.10
CA SER A 253 0.26 3.44 -13.31
C SER A 253 0.79 2.03 -13.56
N ALA A 254 -0.12 1.06 -13.68
CA ALA A 254 0.18 -0.34 -13.93
C ALA A 254 -1.06 -1.06 -14.48
N ILE A 255 -0.86 -2.27 -15.00
CA ILE A 255 -1.93 -3.15 -15.45
C ILE A 255 -1.73 -4.51 -14.79
N VAL A 256 -2.69 -4.96 -13.99
CA VAL A 256 -2.72 -6.33 -13.48
C VAL A 256 -3.16 -7.24 -14.63
N LEU A 257 -2.37 -8.26 -14.95
CA LEU A 257 -2.67 -9.22 -16.00
C LEU A 257 -3.08 -10.55 -15.38
N VAL A 258 -4.29 -10.99 -15.65
CA VAL A 258 -4.82 -12.28 -15.23
C VAL A 258 -4.81 -13.22 -16.45
N PRO A 259 -3.76 -14.03 -16.67
CA PRO A 259 -3.68 -14.93 -17.80
C PRO A 259 -4.77 -16.00 -17.76
N GLN A 260 -5.24 -16.45 -18.93
CA GLN A 260 -6.23 -17.54 -19.00
C GLN A 260 -5.68 -18.87 -18.47
N ASP A 261 -4.38 -19.12 -18.72
CA ASP A 261 -3.66 -20.32 -18.31
C ASP A 261 -2.14 -20.09 -18.21
N ALA A 262 -1.40 -21.12 -17.78
CA ALA A 262 0.05 -21.04 -17.63
C ALA A 262 0.80 -20.82 -18.98
N ARG A 263 0.23 -21.29 -20.11
CA ARG A 263 0.78 -21.05 -21.45
C ARG A 263 0.65 -19.58 -21.82
N SER A 264 -0.53 -19.01 -21.61
CA SER A 264 -0.81 -17.59 -21.84
C SER A 264 0.10 -16.70 -21.00
N ALA A 265 0.31 -17.04 -19.72
CA ALA A 265 1.26 -16.35 -18.85
C ALA A 265 2.68 -16.35 -19.42
N THR A 266 3.14 -17.49 -19.94
CA THR A 266 4.48 -17.62 -20.54
C THR A 266 4.60 -16.78 -21.81
N ILE A 267 3.57 -16.78 -22.66
CA ILE A 267 3.55 -15.98 -23.90
C ILE A 267 3.56 -14.49 -23.58
N LEU A 268 2.72 -14.05 -22.63
CA LEU A 268 2.67 -12.64 -22.19
C LEU A 268 4.03 -12.19 -21.65
N ARG A 269 4.66 -12.97 -20.78
CA ARG A 269 6.03 -12.66 -20.30
C ARG A 269 7.03 -12.58 -21.46
N GLY A 270 6.96 -13.52 -22.40
CA GLY A 270 7.87 -13.58 -23.54
C GLY A 270 7.83 -12.35 -24.45
N ARG A 271 6.66 -11.73 -24.61
CA ARG A 271 6.48 -10.54 -25.47
C ARG A 271 7.21 -9.30 -24.95
N TYR A 272 7.41 -9.20 -23.64
CA TYR A 272 8.00 -8.02 -22.99
C TYR A 272 9.43 -8.25 -22.46
N LEU A 273 10.12 -9.31 -22.98
CA LEU A 273 11.51 -9.62 -22.60
C LEU A 273 12.53 -8.70 -23.24
N ASP A 274 12.20 -8.09 -24.39
CA ASP A 274 13.13 -7.20 -25.10
C ASP A 274 13.54 -6.03 -24.18
N PRO A 275 14.85 -5.85 -23.90
CA PRO A 275 15.34 -4.76 -23.05
C PRO A 275 15.05 -3.37 -23.61
N GLU A 276 14.92 -3.23 -24.92
CA GLU A 276 14.61 -1.94 -25.57
C GLU A 276 13.12 -1.58 -25.49
N ASN A 277 12.25 -2.52 -25.09
CA ASN A 277 10.84 -2.23 -24.89
C ASN A 277 10.67 -1.33 -23.63
N PRO A 278 10.02 -0.16 -23.75
CA PRO A 278 9.79 0.73 -22.60
C PRO A 278 8.87 0.14 -21.53
N VAL A 279 8.21 -0.98 -21.83
CA VAL A 279 7.28 -1.67 -20.96
C VAL A 279 7.88 -3.02 -20.54
N GLN A 280 7.55 -3.48 -19.33
CA GLN A 280 7.96 -4.78 -18.80
C GLN A 280 6.76 -5.50 -18.17
N VAL A 281 6.86 -6.83 -18.16
CA VAL A 281 5.96 -7.70 -17.38
C VAL A 281 6.76 -8.36 -16.26
N VAL A 282 6.26 -8.24 -15.05
CA VAL A 282 6.89 -8.80 -13.85
C VAL A 282 5.98 -9.82 -13.17
N VAL A 283 6.60 -10.76 -12.47
CA VAL A 283 5.90 -11.73 -11.61
C VAL A 283 6.01 -11.23 -10.16
N PRO A 284 4.94 -10.72 -9.55
CA PRO A 284 5.02 -10.11 -8.22
C PRO A 284 5.61 -11.04 -7.16
N ARG A 285 5.25 -12.32 -7.20
CA ARG A 285 5.79 -13.34 -6.29
C ARG A 285 7.32 -13.43 -6.34
N GLU A 286 7.93 -13.34 -7.53
CA GLU A 286 9.38 -13.40 -7.69
C GLU A 286 10.02 -12.14 -7.06
N VAL A 287 9.45 -10.96 -7.33
CA VAL A 287 9.96 -9.67 -6.83
C VAL A 287 9.84 -9.57 -5.30
N ILE A 288 8.66 -9.89 -4.76
CA ILE A 288 8.44 -9.85 -3.30
C ILE A 288 9.26 -10.95 -2.60
N GLY A 289 9.40 -12.13 -3.22
CA GLY A 289 10.26 -13.21 -2.71
C GLY A 289 11.71 -12.75 -2.54
N GLU A 290 12.28 -12.06 -3.54
CA GLU A 290 13.64 -11.51 -3.42
C GLU A 290 13.75 -10.45 -2.33
N LEU A 291 12.76 -9.59 -2.17
CA LEU A 291 12.71 -8.60 -1.09
C LEU A 291 12.72 -9.28 0.29
N VAL A 292 11.82 -10.24 0.47
CA VAL A 292 11.70 -11.01 1.70
C VAL A 292 13.00 -11.75 2.02
N ASP A 293 13.62 -12.40 1.05
CA ASP A 293 14.92 -13.09 1.22
C ASP A 293 16.04 -12.14 1.65
N ARG A 294 16.06 -10.92 1.13
CA ARG A 294 17.02 -9.89 1.56
C ARG A 294 16.78 -9.48 3.02
N ILE A 295 15.53 -9.28 3.41
CA ILE A 295 15.15 -8.94 4.79
C ILE A 295 15.57 -10.06 5.74
N PHE A 296 15.33 -11.34 5.40
CA PHE A 296 15.72 -12.48 6.22
C PHE A 296 17.24 -12.65 6.37
N ARG A 297 18.02 -12.34 5.33
CA ARG A 297 19.49 -12.30 5.44
C ARG A 297 19.96 -11.26 6.45
N ILE A 298 19.39 -10.05 6.40
CA ILE A 298 19.71 -8.99 7.36
C ILE A 298 19.31 -9.42 8.77
N LYS A 299 18.11 -10.01 8.94
CA LYS A 299 17.64 -10.55 10.22
C LYS A 299 18.60 -11.59 10.78
N THR A 300 19.05 -12.54 9.97
CA THR A 300 19.98 -13.59 10.39
C THR A 300 21.29 -13.00 10.94
N LEU A 301 21.81 -11.94 10.32
CA LEU A 301 22.97 -11.21 10.82
C LEU A 301 22.69 -10.53 12.16
N LEU A 302 21.53 -9.88 12.31
CA LEU A 302 21.14 -9.25 13.57
C LEU A 302 20.92 -10.27 14.68
N ASP A 303 20.33 -11.43 14.39
CA ASP A 303 20.16 -12.52 15.34
C ASP A 303 21.52 -13.06 15.82
N ALA A 304 22.48 -13.23 14.91
CA ALA A 304 23.85 -13.65 15.26
C ALA A 304 24.54 -12.64 16.19
N VAL A 305 24.43 -11.34 15.89
CA VAL A 305 24.95 -10.28 16.77
C VAL A 305 24.27 -10.31 18.14
N THR A 306 22.96 -10.47 18.18
CA THR A 306 22.18 -10.54 19.43
C THR A 306 22.59 -11.74 20.29
N ILE A 307 22.84 -12.91 19.67
CA ILE A 307 23.33 -14.10 20.36
C ILE A 307 24.73 -13.85 20.94
N ILE A 308 25.64 -13.24 20.21
CA ILE A 308 27.00 -12.93 20.69
C ILE A 308 26.95 -11.94 21.85
N VAL A 309 26.19 -10.84 21.71
CA VAL A 309 26.04 -9.83 22.78
C VAL A 309 25.37 -10.42 24.02
N GLY A 310 24.29 -11.20 23.82
CA GLY A 310 23.60 -11.92 24.91
C GLY A 310 24.51 -12.90 25.62
N GLY A 311 25.29 -13.66 24.87
CA GLY A 311 26.30 -14.59 25.42
C GLY A 311 27.39 -13.87 26.24
N ALA A 312 27.88 -12.72 25.72
CA ALA A 312 28.87 -11.90 26.44
C ALA A 312 28.27 -11.32 27.74
N ALA A 313 27.02 -10.80 27.66
CA ALA A 313 26.34 -10.30 28.87
C ALA A 313 26.12 -11.39 29.91
N PHE A 314 25.70 -12.60 29.50
CA PHE A 314 25.54 -13.74 30.36
C PHE A 314 26.89 -14.15 31.02
N ALA A 315 27.96 -14.21 30.25
CA ALA A 315 29.31 -14.52 30.76
C ALA A 315 29.79 -13.46 31.76
N ALA A 316 29.55 -12.19 31.53
CA ALA A 316 29.88 -11.10 32.46
C ALA A 316 29.12 -11.23 33.79
N VAL A 317 27.83 -11.55 33.72
CA VAL A 317 26.99 -11.79 34.90
C VAL A 317 27.49 -13.05 35.67
N ALA A 318 27.75 -14.14 34.96
CA ALA A 318 28.25 -15.36 35.56
C ALA A 318 29.62 -15.13 36.29
N LEU A 319 30.49 -14.34 35.64
CA LEU A 319 31.78 -13.97 36.23
C LEU A 319 31.60 -13.09 37.49
N ALA A 320 30.69 -12.11 37.48
CA ALA A 320 30.39 -11.26 38.62
C ALA A 320 29.87 -12.09 39.83
N VAL A 321 28.95 -13.05 39.55
CA VAL A 321 28.42 -13.95 40.56
C VAL A 321 29.55 -14.86 41.12
N PHE A 322 30.36 -15.43 40.24
CA PHE A 322 31.51 -16.26 40.63
C PHE A 322 32.53 -15.50 41.50
N LEU A 323 32.86 -14.26 41.11
CA LEU A 323 33.80 -13.43 41.87
C LEU A 323 33.25 -13.09 43.27
N THR A 324 31.96 -12.76 43.34
CA THR A 324 31.26 -12.46 44.61
C THR A 324 31.26 -13.69 45.52
N TYR A 325 31.04 -14.88 44.98
CA TYR A 325 31.14 -16.16 45.72
C TYR A 325 32.56 -16.39 46.24
N ARG A 326 33.57 -16.19 45.41
CA ARG A 326 35.00 -16.44 45.79
C ARG A 326 35.49 -15.48 46.87
N LEU A 327 35.08 -14.23 46.84
CA LEU A 327 35.40 -13.25 47.89
C LEU A 327 34.77 -13.62 49.23
N ARG A 328 33.50 -14.05 49.24
CA ARG A 328 32.80 -14.46 50.46
C ARG A 328 33.27 -15.81 51.03
N ALA A 329 33.69 -16.76 50.15
CA ALA A 329 34.25 -18.01 50.59
C ALA A 329 35.58 -17.81 51.36
N ARG A 330 36.35 -16.77 51.06
CA ARG A 330 37.55 -16.39 51.81
C ARG A 330 37.21 -15.78 53.18
N GLU A 331 36.14 -14.99 53.31
CA GLU A 331 35.69 -14.43 54.59
C GLU A 331 35.09 -15.46 55.53
N MET A 332 34.58 -16.59 55.00
CA MET A 332 34.03 -17.68 55.81
C MET A 332 35.10 -18.71 56.32
N GLN A 333 36.34 -18.57 55.83
CA GLN A 333 37.47 -19.43 56.26
C GLN A 333 38.37 -18.77 57.32
N THR A 334 38.11 -17.53 57.64
CA THR A 334 38.68 -16.77 58.74
C THR A 334 37.69 -16.67 59.90
#